data_a1f2a4d7c0170a6da7fc6bba9a5a0d54
#
_entry.id   a1f2a4d7c0170a6da7fc6bba9a5a0d54
#
_cell.length_a   1.000
_cell.length_b   1.000
_cell.length_c   1.000
_cell.angle_alpha   90.00
_cell.angle_beta   90.00
_cell.angle_gamma   90.00
#
_symmetry.space_group_name_H-M   'P 1'
#
loop_
_entity.id
_entity.type
_entity.pdbx_description
1 polymer ?
#
loop_
_entity_poly.entity_id
_entity_poly.type
_entity_poly.pdbx_seq_one_letter_code
_entity_poly.pdbx_strand_id
1 'polypeptide(L)'
;MGDYDDILTRYKRMRSATRGMNNTLVDLCGPYVEQASKALGVWVNGTIVMDIDQMPVLMDHAIYRYPRGGHNAIERLAAKHPPAPGSDAQAALSAMRKAFFSLFQMRDVVNGVGVRVTDILRDGDYFLADVSLSQTAIEGGLF
;
A
#
# COMPACT_ATOMS: atom_id res chain seq x y z
N MET A 1 15.31 22.85 -5.18
CA MET A 1 15.33 21.90 -6.31
C MET A 1 15.89 20.54 -5.89
N GLY A 2 16.93 20.45 -5.05
CA GLY A 2 17.53 19.17 -4.64
C GLY A 2 16.63 18.20 -3.89
N ASP A 3 15.77 18.65 -3.00
CA ASP A 3 14.97 17.77 -2.13
C ASP A 3 13.98 16.85 -2.89
N TYR A 4 13.36 17.35 -3.95
CA TYR A 4 12.38 16.55 -4.70
C TYR A 4 13.02 15.56 -5.67
N ASP A 5 14.21 15.83 -6.19
CA ASP A 5 14.95 14.91 -7.03
C ASP A 5 15.41 13.68 -6.24
N ASP A 6 15.83 13.89 -4.99
CA ASP A 6 16.20 12.80 -4.07
C ASP A 6 14.97 11.96 -3.70
N ILE A 7 13.83 12.60 -3.42
CA ILE A 7 12.56 11.91 -3.16
C ILE A 7 12.15 11.06 -4.35
N LEU A 8 12.18 11.59 -5.57
CA LEU A 8 11.85 10.85 -6.79
C LEU A 8 12.79 9.68 -7.05
N THR A 9 14.08 9.88 -6.84
CA THR A 9 15.07 8.81 -6.98
C THR A 9 14.78 7.67 -6.00
N ARG A 10 14.55 8.00 -4.73
CA ARG A 10 14.18 7.03 -3.71
C ARG A 10 12.85 6.34 -4.02
N TYR A 11 11.84 7.10 -4.43
CA TYR A 11 10.53 6.56 -4.83
C TYR A 11 10.65 5.52 -5.95
N LYS A 12 11.41 5.81 -7.01
CA LYS A 12 11.62 4.88 -8.13
C LYS A 12 12.31 3.59 -7.69
N ARG A 13 13.33 3.68 -6.84
CA ARG A 13 14.04 2.53 -6.27
C ARG A 13 13.10 1.67 -5.42
N MET A 14 12.35 2.28 -4.50
CA MET A 14 11.40 1.58 -3.63
C MET A 14 10.28 0.94 -4.44
N ARG A 15 9.74 1.63 -5.45
CA ARG A 15 8.71 1.07 -6.34
C ARG A 15 9.23 -0.12 -7.16
N SER A 16 10.46 -0.09 -7.60
CA SER A 16 11.10 -1.24 -8.26
C SER A 16 11.24 -2.44 -7.32
N ALA A 17 11.68 -2.20 -6.09
CA ALA A 17 11.82 -3.25 -5.08
C ALA A 17 10.46 -3.87 -4.70
N THR A 18 9.42 -3.04 -4.49
CA THR A 18 8.06 -3.53 -4.13
C THR A 18 7.41 -4.32 -5.25
N ARG A 19 7.66 -3.96 -6.53
CA ARG A 19 7.09 -4.69 -7.68
C ARG A 19 7.48 -6.18 -7.66
N GLY A 20 8.73 -6.50 -7.33
CA GLY A 20 9.19 -7.89 -7.21
C GLY A 20 8.49 -8.66 -6.08
N MET A 21 8.13 -7.99 -5.00
CA MET A 21 7.46 -8.61 -3.85
C MET A 21 5.94 -8.76 -4.06
N ASN A 22 5.30 -7.91 -4.86
CA ASN A 22 3.85 -7.89 -4.99
C ASN A 22 3.28 -9.23 -5.52
N ASN A 23 3.92 -9.86 -6.49
CA ASN A 23 3.47 -11.15 -6.99
C ASN A 23 3.47 -12.22 -5.90
N THR A 24 4.53 -12.29 -5.11
CA THR A 24 4.62 -13.23 -3.97
C THR A 24 3.57 -12.91 -2.90
N LEU A 25 3.29 -11.63 -2.64
CA LEU A 25 2.25 -11.23 -1.70
C LEU A 25 0.86 -11.63 -2.18
N VAL A 26 0.57 -11.47 -3.46
CA VAL A 26 -0.69 -11.93 -4.07
C VAL A 26 -0.85 -13.44 -3.91
N ASP A 27 0.18 -14.22 -4.18
CA ASP A 27 0.16 -15.67 -3.99
C ASP A 27 -0.05 -16.06 -2.52
N LEU A 28 0.60 -15.35 -1.59
CA LEU A 28 0.48 -15.59 -0.16
C LEU A 28 -0.88 -15.21 0.42
N CYS A 29 -1.58 -14.22 -0.15
CA CYS A 29 -2.89 -13.80 0.30
C CYS A 29 -4.05 -14.47 -0.44
N GLY A 30 -3.81 -15.09 -1.60
CA GLY A 30 -4.83 -15.69 -2.47
C GLY A 30 -5.87 -16.55 -1.74
N PRO A 31 -5.46 -17.47 -0.82
CA PRO A 31 -6.41 -18.28 -0.04
C PRO A 31 -7.33 -17.48 0.89
N TYR A 32 -7.06 -16.20 1.12
CA TYR A 32 -7.82 -15.32 2.02
C TYR A 32 -8.65 -14.26 1.32
N VAL A 33 -8.60 -14.20 -0.01
CA VAL A 33 -9.37 -13.23 -0.80
C VAL A 33 -10.88 -13.43 -0.60
N GLU A 34 -11.34 -14.66 -0.48
CA GLU A 34 -12.75 -14.95 -0.18
C GLU A 34 -13.16 -14.40 1.20
N GLN A 35 -12.36 -14.64 2.26
CA GLN A 35 -12.66 -14.13 3.59
C GLN A 35 -12.60 -12.60 3.61
N ALA A 36 -11.64 -12.00 2.92
CA ALA A 36 -11.51 -10.56 2.76
C ALA A 36 -12.75 -9.97 2.08
N SER A 37 -13.21 -10.59 0.99
CA SER A 37 -14.40 -10.13 0.26
C SER A 37 -15.69 -10.27 1.07
N LYS A 38 -15.81 -11.31 1.88
CA LYS A 38 -16.93 -11.46 2.85
C LYS A 38 -16.90 -10.36 3.90
N ALA A 39 -15.73 -10.06 4.46
CA ALA A 39 -15.59 -9.01 5.48
C ALA A 39 -15.87 -7.61 4.92
N LEU A 40 -15.55 -7.36 3.65
CA LEU A 40 -15.86 -6.11 2.96
C LEU A 40 -17.31 -6.04 2.42
N GLY A 41 -18.08 -7.13 2.55
CA GLY A 41 -19.48 -7.19 2.07
C GLY A 41 -19.61 -7.26 0.55
N VAL A 42 -18.54 -7.63 -0.17
CA VAL A 42 -18.53 -7.73 -1.64
C VAL A 42 -18.62 -9.18 -2.16
N TRP A 43 -18.79 -10.16 -1.26
CA TRP A 43 -18.99 -11.56 -1.61
C TRP A 43 -20.48 -11.88 -1.72
N VAL A 44 -20.96 -12.17 -2.94
CA VAL A 44 -22.36 -12.43 -3.22
C VAL A 44 -22.49 -13.72 -4.04
N ASN A 45 -23.23 -14.71 -3.55
CA ASN A 45 -23.53 -15.96 -4.26
C ASN A 45 -22.30 -16.68 -4.86
N GLY A 46 -21.19 -16.71 -4.11
CA GLY A 46 -19.96 -17.38 -4.55
C GLY A 46 -19.08 -16.55 -5.47
N THR A 47 -19.37 -15.27 -5.64
CA THR A 47 -18.67 -14.38 -6.56
C THR A 47 -18.34 -13.05 -5.88
N ILE A 48 -17.21 -12.44 -6.26
CA ILE A 48 -16.85 -11.08 -5.85
C ILE A 48 -17.60 -10.09 -6.75
N VAL A 49 -18.39 -9.22 -6.14
CA VAL A 49 -19.16 -8.17 -6.83
C VAL A 49 -18.61 -6.82 -6.37
N MET A 50 -17.73 -6.25 -7.20
CA MET A 50 -17.16 -4.92 -6.98
C MET A 50 -16.62 -4.37 -8.30
N ASP A 51 -16.44 -3.05 -8.37
CA ASP A 51 -15.80 -2.41 -9.51
C ASP A 51 -14.30 -2.75 -9.55
N ILE A 52 -13.74 -2.81 -10.77
CA ILE A 52 -12.33 -3.15 -10.97
C ILE A 52 -11.40 -2.17 -10.24
N ASP A 53 -11.78 -0.91 -10.17
CA ASP A 53 -11.02 0.15 -9.50
C ASP A 53 -10.97 -0.02 -7.96
N GLN A 54 -11.86 -0.83 -7.40
CA GLN A 54 -11.89 -1.16 -5.98
C GLN A 54 -11.07 -2.42 -5.64
N MET A 55 -10.63 -3.17 -6.64
CA MET A 55 -9.86 -4.40 -6.43
C MET A 55 -8.60 -4.20 -5.58
N PRO A 56 -7.84 -3.10 -5.70
CA PRO A 56 -6.70 -2.84 -4.82
C PRO A 56 -7.07 -2.82 -3.33
N VAL A 57 -8.24 -2.29 -2.98
CA VAL A 57 -8.71 -2.26 -1.57
C VAL A 57 -8.93 -3.67 -1.03
N LEU A 58 -9.55 -4.56 -1.82
CA LEU A 58 -9.73 -5.95 -1.46
C LEU A 58 -8.38 -6.67 -1.28
N MET A 59 -7.45 -6.45 -2.22
CA MET A 59 -6.13 -7.08 -2.16
C MET A 59 -5.34 -6.59 -0.95
N ASP A 60 -5.33 -5.29 -0.68
CA ASP A 60 -4.69 -4.73 0.51
C ASP A 60 -5.30 -5.29 1.79
N HIS A 61 -6.63 -5.40 1.84
CA HIS A 61 -7.30 -6.00 2.99
C HIS A 61 -6.88 -7.46 3.20
N ALA A 62 -6.80 -8.26 2.13
CA ALA A 62 -6.34 -9.65 2.18
C ALA A 62 -4.85 -9.77 2.58
N ILE A 63 -3.99 -8.87 2.13
CA ILE A 63 -2.55 -8.89 2.42
C ILE A 63 -2.28 -8.52 3.88
N TYR A 64 -2.91 -7.45 4.37
CA TYR A 64 -2.56 -6.85 5.66
C TYR A 64 -3.41 -7.34 6.83
N ARG A 65 -4.65 -7.81 6.59
CA ARG A 65 -5.63 -8.08 7.65
C ARG A 65 -5.86 -9.54 7.97
N TYR A 66 -5.54 -10.47 7.06
CA TYR A 66 -5.83 -11.89 7.28
C TYR A 66 -4.58 -12.67 7.71
N PRO A 67 -4.46 -12.97 9.02
CA PRO A 67 -3.36 -13.77 9.51
C PRO A 67 -3.62 -15.26 9.32
N ARG A 68 -2.56 -15.98 8.96
CA ARG A 68 -2.48 -17.44 9.08
C ARG A 68 -1.48 -17.79 10.18
N GLY A 69 -1.92 -18.52 11.21
CA GLY A 69 -1.06 -18.81 12.34
C GLY A 69 -0.52 -17.56 13.05
N GLY A 70 -1.33 -16.46 13.09
CA GLY A 70 -0.93 -15.19 13.70
C GLY A 70 -0.12 -14.25 12.80
N HIS A 71 0.19 -14.64 11.55
CA HIS A 71 1.03 -13.85 10.63
C HIS A 71 0.28 -13.48 9.35
N ASN A 72 0.24 -12.20 9.01
CA ASN A 72 -0.31 -11.73 7.72
C ASN A 72 0.64 -12.08 6.55
N ALA A 73 0.24 -11.72 5.31
CA ALA A 73 1.05 -12.04 4.12
C ALA A 73 2.43 -11.38 4.15
N ILE A 74 2.54 -10.15 4.67
CA ILE A 74 3.81 -9.42 4.80
C ILE A 74 4.77 -10.13 5.74
N GLU A 75 4.28 -10.60 6.89
CA GLU A 75 5.09 -11.32 7.87
C GLU A 75 5.52 -12.69 7.34
N ARG A 76 4.63 -13.38 6.61
CA ARG A 76 4.97 -14.64 5.95
C ARG A 76 6.02 -14.45 4.84
N LEU A 77 5.92 -13.36 4.07
CA LEU A 77 6.94 -13.01 3.08
C LEU A 77 8.31 -12.80 3.76
N ALA A 78 8.33 -12.01 4.84
CA ALA A 78 9.54 -11.75 5.61
C ALA A 78 10.20 -13.02 6.14
N ALA A 79 9.40 -14.01 6.56
CA ALA A 79 9.89 -15.26 7.09
C ALA A 79 10.39 -16.24 6.01
N LYS A 80 9.68 -16.32 4.87
CA LYS A 80 10.00 -17.30 3.80
C LYS A 80 11.04 -16.79 2.81
N HIS A 81 11.05 -15.52 2.54
CA HIS A 81 11.88 -14.88 1.52
C HIS A 81 12.51 -13.58 2.08
N PRO A 82 13.36 -13.67 3.12
CA PRO A 82 13.97 -12.49 3.71
C PRO A 82 14.81 -11.77 2.67
N PRO A 83 14.59 -10.46 2.43
CA PRO A 83 15.43 -9.68 1.54
C PRO A 83 16.87 -9.58 2.06
N ALA A 84 17.82 -9.36 1.15
CA ALA A 84 19.22 -9.17 1.53
C ALA A 84 19.36 -7.96 2.49
N PRO A 85 20.18 -8.08 3.55
CA PRO A 85 20.43 -6.99 4.49
C PRO A 85 20.90 -5.71 3.79
N GLY A 86 20.34 -4.56 4.17
CA GLY A 86 20.67 -3.26 3.60
C GLY A 86 20.10 -2.99 2.21
N SER A 87 19.33 -3.92 1.63
CA SER A 87 18.72 -3.73 0.31
C SER A 87 17.48 -2.83 0.34
N ASP A 88 17.12 -2.26 -0.82
CA ASP A 88 15.86 -1.53 -0.99
C ASP A 88 14.64 -2.43 -0.72
N ALA A 89 14.73 -3.71 -1.04
CA ALA A 89 13.69 -4.68 -0.74
C ALA A 89 13.50 -4.87 0.78
N GLN A 90 14.58 -4.89 1.58
CA GLN A 90 14.49 -4.93 3.03
C GLN A 90 13.84 -3.66 3.59
N ALA A 91 14.24 -2.49 3.07
CA ALA A 91 13.66 -1.22 3.49
C ALA A 91 12.16 -1.14 3.13
N ALA A 92 11.77 -1.59 1.94
CA ALA A 92 10.38 -1.66 1.50
C ALA A 92 9.55 -2.61 2.37
N LEU A 93 10.04 -3.82 2.65
CA LEU A 93 9.36 -4.79 3.50
C LEU A 93 9.19 -4.27 4.94
N SER A 94 10.22 -3.59 5.46
CA SER A 94 10.16 -2.94 6.78
C SER A 94 9.09 -1.83 6.83
N ALA A 95 8.96 -1.05 5.76
CA ALA A 95 7.90 -0.05 5.63
C ALA A 95 6.51 -0.69 5.55
N MET A 96 6.34 -1.76 4.75
CA MET A 96 5.08 -2.51 4.67
C MET A 96 4.62 -3.06 6.01
N ARG A 97 5.54 -3.54 6.85
CA ARG A 97 5.21 -4.03 8.21
C ARG A 97 4.68 -2.93 9.13
N LYS A 98 4.99 -1.67 8.85
CA LYS A 98 4.54 -0.49 9.60
C LYS A 98 3.37 0.22 8.92
N ALA A 99 2.92 -0.27 7.76
CA ALA A 99 1.82 0.33 7.03
C ALA A 99 0.53 0.29 7.85
N PHE A 100 -0.26 1.32 7.70
CA PHE A 100 -1.56 1.47 8.37
C PHE A 100 -2.57 2.10 7.40
N PHE A 101 -3.83 1.85 7.65
CA PHE A 101 -4.93 2.53 6.98
C PHE A 101 -5.36 3.73 7.79
N SER A 102 -5.62 4.84 7.13
CA SER A 102 -6.17 6.04 7.72
C SER A 102 -7.00 6.82 6.70
N LEU A 103 -7.58 7.92 7.14
CA LEU A 103 -8.28 8.86 6.28
C LEU A 103 -7.43 10.14 6.16
N PHE A 104 -7.05 10.46 4.94
CA PHE A 104 -6.19 11.59 4.66
C PHE A 104 -6.93 12.71 3.96
N GLN A 105 -6.65 13.94 4.38
CA GLN A 105 -7.07 15.14 3.68
C GLN A 105 -5.91 15.71 2.86
N MET A 106 -6.17 15.91 1.57
CA MET A 106 -5.23 16.54 0.64
C MET A 106 -5.02 18.01 1.01
N ARG A 107 -3.76 18.41 1.19
CA ARG A 107 -3.39 19.79 1.52
C ARG A 107 -2.73 20.53 0.37
N ASP A 108 -1.83 19.86 -0.32
CA ASP A 108 -1.03 20.46 -1.38
C ASP A 108 -0.55 19.40 -2.36
N VAL A 109 -0.40 19.76 -3.61
CA VAL A 109 0.03 18.87 -4.69
C VAL A 109 1.37 19.35 -5.25
N VAL A 110 2.38 18.49 -5.18
CA VAL A 110 3.66 18.71 -5.87
C VAL A 110 3.64 17.86 -7.14
N ASN A 111 3.21 18.47 -8.23
CA ASN A 111 2.98 17.77 -9.49
C ASN A 111 4.21 16.99 -9.98
N GLY A 112 4.01 15.73 -10.35
CA GLY A 112 5.06 14.80 -10.78
C GLY A 112 5.93 14.22 -9.65
N VAL A 113 5.63 14.55 -8.37
CA VAL A 113 6.40 14.07 -7.21
C VAL A 113 5.50 13.36 -6.19
N GLY A 114 4.48 14.06 -5.69
CA GLY A 114 3.63 13.55 -4.63
C GLY A 114 2.69 14.61 -4.07
N VAL A 115 2.17 14.33 -2.88
CA VAL A 115 1.15 15.17 -2.23
C VAL A 115 1.44 15.35 -0.75
N ARG A 116 1.09 16.52 -0.19
CA ARG A 116 1.05 16.77 1.25
C ARG A 116 -0.35 16.46 1.77
N VAL A 117 -0.42 15.72 2.86
CA VAL A 117 -1.69 15.27 3.44
C VAL A 117 -1.67 15.41 4.94
N THR A 118 -2.84 15.60 5.52
CA THR A 118 -3.07 15.47 6.97
C THR A 118 -3.86 14.20 7.23
N ASP A 119 -3.37 13.37 8.14
CA ASP A 119 -4.12 12.23 8.68
C ASP A 119 -5.15 12.77 9.69
N ILE A 120 -6.43 12.69 9.34
CA ILE A 120 -7.50 13.23 10.18
C ILE A 120 -7.97 12.28 11.29
N LEU A 121 -7.52 11.03 11.29
CA LEU A 121 -7.85 10.06 12.33
C LEU A 121 -6.75 9.95 13.40
N ARG A 122 -5.50 10.33 13.08
CA ARG A 122 -4.33 10.09 13.94
C ARG A 122 -3.52 11.36 14.23
N ASP A 123 -3.93 12.51 13.72
CA ASP A 123 -3.23 13.79 13.83
C ASP A 123 -1.77 13.71 13.34
N GLY A 124 -1.55 13.91 12.06
CA GLY A 124 -0.20 13.91 11.50
C GLY A 124 -0.15 14.45 10.08
N ASP A 125 0.91 15.17 9.75
CA ASP A 125 1.17 15.64 8.40
C ASP A 125 2.22 14.74 7.74
N TYR A 126 1.95 14.35 6.49
CA TYR A 126 2.82 13.48 5.72
C TYR A 126 3.05 14.04 4.32
N PHE A 127 4.18 13.68 3.75
CA PHE A 127 4.41 13.79 2.31
C PHE A 127 4.37 12.40 1.69
N LEU A 128 3.38 12.16 0.84
CA LEU A 128 3.24 10.90 0.11
C LEU A 128 3.91 11.06 -1.26
N ALA A 129 5.04 10.39 -1.45
CA ALA A 129 5.70 10.32 -2.74
C ALA A 129 4.93 9.36 -3.65
N ASP A 130 4.06 9.90 -4.48
CA ASP A 130 3.28 9.15 -5.48
C ASP A 130 3.02 10.03 -6.70
N VAL A 131 3.71 9.72 -7.79
CA VAL A 131 3.64 10.47 -9.05
C VAL A 131 2.24 10.41 -9.66
N SER A 132 1.60 9.24 -9.62
CA SER A 132 0.26 9.07 -10.19
C SER A 132 -0.79 9.84 -9.40
N LEU A 133 -0.74 9.73 -8.07
CA LEU A 133 -1.64 10.47 -7.18
C LEU A 133 -1.48 11.99 -7.38
N SER A 134 -0.25 12.49 -7.54
CA SER A 134 0.01 13.91 -7.75
C SER A 134 -0.58 14.47 -9.05
N GLN A 135 -0.93 13.61 -10.01
CA GLN A 135 -1.54 14.01 -11.29
C GLN A 135 -3.07 14.03 -11.24
N THR A 136 -3.67 13.34 -10.29
CA THR A 136 -5.13 13.17 -10.18
C THR A 136 -5.72 13.77 -8.90
N ALA A 137 -4.88 14.14 -7.96
CA ALA A 137 -5.30 14.65 -6.65
C ALA A 137 -5.94 16.04 -6.75
N ILE A 138 -6.96 16.26 -5.91
CA ILE A 138 -7.66 17.53 -5.77
C ILE A 138 -7.42 18.03 -4.34
N GLU A 139 -6.96 19.27 -4.19
CA GLU A 139 -6.80 19.92 -2.89
C GLU A 139 -8.10 19.91 -2.09
N GLY A 140 -8.01 19.62 -0.80
CA GLY A 140 -9.17 19.46 0.08
C GLY A 140 -9.89 18.12 -0.03
N GLY A 141 -9.57 17.29 -1.03
CA GLY A 141 -10.13 15.96 -1.19
C GLY A 141 -9.76 15.02 -0.05
N LEU A 142 -10.62 14.03 0.21
CA LEU A 142 -10.40 12.93 1.15
C LEU A 142 -10.08 11.63 0.40
N PHE A 143 -9.23 10.80 0.95
CA PHE A 143 -8.94 9.46 0.40
C PHE A 143 -8.42 8.50 1.47
#